data_efefcb465aaa974580da2746bfdc6f4b
#
_entry.id   efefcb465aaa974580da2746bfdc6f4b
#
_cell.length_a   1.000
_cell.length_b   1.000
_cell.length_c   1.000
_cell.angle_alpha   90.00
_cell.angle_beta   90.00
_cell.angle_gamma   90.00
#
_symmetry.space_group_name_H-M   'P 1'
#
loop_
_entity.id
_entity.type
_entity.pdbx_description
1 polymer ?
#
loop_
_entity_poly.entity_id
_entity_poly.type
_entity_poly.pdbx_seq_one_letter_code
_entity_poly.pdbx_strand_id
1 'polypeptide(L)'
;MVTKEDLIAFEDDIANLFNGGKIKAPVHLSSGNEDHTIKAFENIKSNDWVCGAWRNHFMCLLKGVPKEDLKRRILNGKSMVMCIPEHRIICSSIVGGIPSIATGIAWAEKLKSEGNHVWCFVGDMSAATGAFSEAWRYSIVHNLPITWIIEDNGKSVETPTREMWGFRHPAATFDYIYEQSDGIVWDTPNKMIYYRYTNNKFPHAGAGMRVQF
;
A
#
# COMPACT_ATOMS: atom_id res chain seq x y z
N MET A 1 4.52 16.02 -12.54
CA MET A 1 4.71 15.17 -11.35
C MET A 1 3.42 15.24 -10.55
N VAL A 2 2.91 14.13 -10.05
CA VAL A 2 1.67 14.11 -9.23
C VAL A 2 1.95 14.77 -7.89
N THR A 3 1.11 15.73 -7.48
CA THR A 3 1.27 16.45 -6.23
C THR A 3 0.36 15.88 -5.13
N LYS A 4 0.54 16.34 -3.90
CA LYS A 4 -0.33 16.00 -2.77
C LYS A 4 -1.79 16.39 -3.04
N GLU A 5 -1.97 17.59 -3.57
CA GLU A 5 -3.28 18.13 -3.94
C GLU A 5 -3.96 17.29 -5.02
N ASP A 6 -3.17 16.77 -5.98
CA ASP A 6 -3.67 15.85 -7.01
C ASP A 6 -4.19 14.54 -6.42
N LEU A 7 -3.47 13.97 -5.42
CA LEU A 7 -3.87 12.76 -4.73
C LEU A 7 -5.17 12.96 -3.95
N ILE A 8 -5.23 14.05 -3.17
CA ILE A 8 -6.42 14.41 -2.38
C ILE A 8 -7.63 14.65 -3.28
N ALA A 9 -7.46 15.44 -4.35
CA ALA A 9 -8.54 15.74 -5.28
C ALA A 9 -9.07 14.49 -5.99
N PHE A 10 -8.19 13.53 -6.30
CA PHE A 10 -8.60 12.27 -6.89
C PHE A 10 -9.48 11.44 -5.95
N GLU A 11 -9.06 11.27 -4.68
CA GLU A 11 -9.85 10.50 -3.71
C GLU A 11 -11.18 11.19 -3.39
N ASP A 12 -11.22 12.52 -3.38
CA ASP A 12 -12.46 13.27 -3.22
C ASP A 12 -13.44 13.04 -4.38
N ASP A 13 -12.95 13.00 -5.60
CA ASP A 13 -13.76 12.66 -6.78
C ASP A 13 -14.30 11.23 -6.69
N ILE A 14 -13.46 10.26 -6.31
CA ILE A 14 -13.91 8.87 -6.11
C ILE A 14 -14.94 8.77 -4.97
N ALA A 15 -14.73 9.50 -3.87
CA ALA A 15 -15.68 9.56 -2.76
C ALA A 15 -17.06 10.07 -3.22
N ASN A 16 -17.07 11.14 -4.02
CA ASN A 16 -18.30 11.73 -4.56
C ASN A 16 -19.02 10.74 -5.49
N LEU A 17 -18.29 10.04 -6.35
CA LEU A 17 -18.85 9.02 -7.23
C LEU A 17 -19.42 7.83 -6.46
N PHE A 18 -18.73 7.39 -5.40
CA PHE A 18 -19.19 6.31 -4.55
C PHE A 18 -20.47 6.70 -3.79
N ASN A 19 -20.48 7.87 -3.14
CA ASN A 19 -21.64 8.39 -2.42
C ASN A 19 -22.83 8.65 -3.36
N GLY A 20 -22.57 9.00 -4.61
CA GLY A 20 -23.59 9.13 -5.66
C GLY A 20 -24.05 7.80 -6.28
N GLY A 21 -23.62 6.63 -5.75
CA GLY A 21 -24.04 5.30 -6.21
C GLY A 21 -23.53 4.93 -7.61
N LYS A 22 -22.48 5.61 -8.10
CA LYS A 22 -21.88 5.32 -9.40
C LYS A 22 -20.89 4.15 -9.36
N ILE A 23 -20.34 3.85 -8.20
CA ILE A 23 -19.43 2.73 -7.98
C ILE A 23 -20.18 1.65 -7.22
N LYS A 24 -20.40 0.50 -7.87
CA LYS A 24 -21.14 -0.64 -7.30
C LYS A 24 -20.19 -1.74 -6.81
N ALA A 25 -19.17 -1.34 -6.08
CA ALA A 25 -18.18 -2.23 -5.48
C ALA A 25 -17.53 -1.54 -4.29
N PRO A 26 -16.93 -2.28 -3.35
CA PRO A 26 -16.21 -1.68 -2.23
C PRO A 26 -15.04 -0.82 -2.69
N VAL A 27 -14.87 0.34 -2.04
CA VAL A 27 -13.70 1.21 -2.18
C VAL A 27 -13.06 1.41 -0.82
N HIS A 28 -11.75 1.62 -0.80
CA HIS A 28 -10.98 1.97 0.40
C HIS A 28 -10.10 3.17 0.06
N LEU A 29 -10.54 4.33 0.51
CA LEU A 29 -9.91 5.59 0.19
C LEU A 29 -8.74 5.88 1.14
N SER A 30 -7.69 6.49 0.61
CA SER A 30 -6.52 6.92 1.35
C SER A 30 -6.68 8.37 1.81
N SER A 31 -6.17 8.68 2.98
CA SER A 31 -5.95 10.07 3.43
C SER A 31 -4.96 10.08 4.59
N GLY A 32 -4.18 11.17 4.71
CA GLY A 32 -3.23 11.38 5.79
C GLY A 32 -1.87 10.72 5.59
N ASN A 33 -1.68 9.95 4.49
CA ASN A 33 -0.40 9.35 4.13
C ASN A 33 0.19 9.89 2.81
N GLU A 34 -0.35 10.98 2.28
CA GLU A 34 0.05 11.54 0.99
C GLU A 34 1.55 11.84 0.94
N ASP A 35 2.05 12.59 1.93
CA ASP A 35 3.46 13.00 1.99
C ASP A 35 4.39 11.79 2.14
N HIS A 36 4.00 10.81 2.97
CA HIS A 36 4.78 9.59 3.17
C HIS A 36 4.84 8.75 1.89
N THR A 37 3.70 8.61 1.19
CA THR A 37 3.64 7.85 -0.06
C THR A 37 4.47 8.54 -1.14
N ILE A 38 4.36 9.87 -1.30
CA ILE A 38 5.18 10.65 -2.23
C ILE A 38 6.66 10.45 -1.92
N LYS A 39 7.04 10.55 -0.65
CA LYS A 39 8.43 10.35 -0.20
C LYS A 39 8.97 8.96 -0.52
N ALA A 40 8.17 7.92 -0.32
CA ALA A 40 8.55 6.57 -0.71
C ALA A 40 8.77 6.45 -2.22
N PHE A 41 7.93 7.11 -3.01
CA PHE A 41 8.00 7.10 -4.48
C PHE A 41 9.19 7.84 -5.07
N GLU A 42 9.89 8.71 -4.34
CA GLU A 42 11.14 9.33 -4.79
C GLU A 42 12.22 8.29 -5.17
N ASN A 43 12.13 7.08 -4.62
CA ASN A 43 13.09 5.99 -4.85
C ASN A 43 12.59 4.96 -5.86
N ILE A 44 11.33 5.01 -6.28
CA ILE A 44 10.69 4.02 -7.15
C ILE A 44 10.88 4.41 -8.61
N LYS A 45 11.57 3.58 -9.37
CA LYS A 45 11.81 3.79 -10.80
C LYS A 45 10.62 3.33 -11.65
N SER A 46 10.56 3.81 -12.89
CA SER A 46 9.50 3.41 -13.83
C SER A 46 9.44 1.90 -14.06
N ASN A 47 10.60 1.22 -14.10
CA ASN A 47 10.72 -0.22 -14.35
C ASN A 47 10.59 -1.08 -13.08
N ASP A 48 10.44 -0.47 -11.90
CA ASP A 48 10.23 -1.23 -10.66
C ASP A 48 8.78 -1.71 -10.55
N TRP A 49 8.57 -2.83 -9.88
CA TRP A 49 7.25 -3.29 -9.53
C TRP A 49 6.75 -2.60 -8.25
N VAL A 50 5.48 -2.25 -8.25
CA VAL A 50 4.75 -1.80 -7.06
C VAL A 50 3.67 -2.82 -6.74
N CYS A 51 3.78 -3.42 -5.56
CA CYS A 51 2.81 -4.37 -5.02
C CYS A 51 2.08 -3.70 -3.86
N GLY A 52 0.76 -3.84 -3.75
CA GLY A 52 0.00 -3.13 -2.73
C GLY A 52 -1.22 -3.88 -2.21
N ALA A 53 -1.82 -3.31 -1.16
CA ALA A 53 -3.08 -3.74 -0.60
C ALA A 53 -4.27 -3.05 -1.32
N TRP A 54 -5.44 -3.04 -0.69
CA TRP A 54 -6.67 -2.46 -1.25
C TRP A 54 -6.70 -0.92 -1.31
N ARG A 55 -5.89 -0.19 -0.49
CA ARG A 55 -5.69 1.27 -0.62
C ARG A 55 -4.51 1.53 -1.55
N ASN A 56 -4.78 1.58 -2.85
CA ASN A 56 -3.73 1.56 -3.86
C ASN A 56 -3.82 2.70 -4.88
N HIS A 57 -4.80 3.59 -4.76
CA HIS A 57 -5.02 4.65 -5.76
C HIS A 57 -3.82 5.60 -5.84
N PHE A 58 -3.24 6.02 -4.71
CA PHE A 58 -2.05 6.86 -4.68
C PHE A 58 -0.87 6.18 -5.38
N MET A 59 -0.66 4.89 -5.12
CA MET A 59 0.39 4.10 -5.77
C MET A 59 0.21 4.07 -7.29
N CYS A 60 -1.02 3.88 -7.75
CA CYS A 60 -1.34 3.86 -9.18
C CYS A 60 -1.04 5.22 -9.83
N LEU A 61 -1.48 6.31 -9.22
CA LEU A 61 -1.25 7.67 -9.74
C LEU A 61 0.24 8.01 -9.77
N LEU A 62 0.96 7.76 -8.68
CA LEU A 62 2.39 8.02 -8.57
C LEU A 62 3.23 7.13 -9.50
N LYS A 63 2.73 5.93 -9.85
CA LYS A 63 3.33 5.04 -10.84
C LYS A 63 3.01 5.44 -12.28
N GLY A 64 2.24 6.52 -12.47
CA GLY A 64 1.96 7.09 -13.78
C GLY A 64 0.74 6.51 -14.49
N VAL A 65 -0.16 5.82 -13.78
CA VAL A 65 -1.45 5.42 -14.36
C VAL A 65 -2.27 6.70 -14.62
N PRO A 66 -2.77 6.92 -15.86
CA PRO A 66 -3.59 8.07 -16.16
C PRO A 66 -4.85 8.12 -15.28
N LYS A 67 -5.18 9.32 -14.75
CA LYS A 67 -6.32 9.52 -13.83
C LYS A 67 -7.63 8.92 -14.38
N GLU A 68 -7.91 9.13 -15.66
CA GLU A 68 -9.14 8.64 -16.30
C GLU A 68 -9.15 7.11 -16.44
N ASP A 69 -8.00 6.48 -16.69
CA ASP A 69 -7.91 5.02 -16.76
C ASP A 69 -8.10 4.39 -15.39
N LEU A 70 -7.49 4.98 -14.36
CA LEU A 70 -7.67 4.53 -12.97
C LEU A 70 -9.14 4.67 -12.55
N LYS A 71 -9.75 5.82 -12.80
CA LYS A 71 -11.16 6.09 -12.53
C LYS A 71 -12.08 5.10 -13.24
N ARG A 72 -11.85 4.81 -14.51
CA ARG A 72 -12.60 3.81 -15.27
C ARG A 72 -12.49 2.43 -14.64
N ARG A 73 -11.31 2.00 -14.18
CA ARG A 73 -11.12 0.72 -13.49
C ARG A 73 -11.89 0.68 -12.17
N ILE A 74 -11.90 1.77 -11.40
CA ILE A 74 -12.63 1.89 -10.14
C ILE A 74 -14.14 1.82 -10.39
N LEU A 75 -14.66 2.53 -11.37
CA LEU A 75 -16.07 2.47 -11.77
C LEU A 75 -16.50 1.05 -12.19
N ASN A 76 -15.58 0.26 -12.75
CA ASN A 76 -15.80 -1.14 -13.09
C ASN A 76 -15.53 -2.11 -11.91
N GLY A 77 -15.51 -1.61 -10.66
CA GLY A 77 -15.39 -2.43 -9.46
C GLY A 77 -14.00 -3.00 -9.17
N LYS A 78 -12.94 -2.47 -9.79
CA LYS A 78 -11.56 -2.98 -9.62
C LYS A 78 -10.73 -2.22 -8.60
N SER A 79 -11.33 -1.32 -7.80
CA SER A 79 -10.61 -0.48 -6.83
C SER A 79 -9.62 -1.26 -5.95
N MET A 80 -10.06 -2.39 -5.39
CA MET A 80 -9.26 -3.15 -4.41
C MET A 80 -8.31 -4.20 -5.02
N VAL A 81 -8.42 -4.45 -6.33
CA VAL A 81 -7.71 -5.55 -7.01
C VAL A 81 -7.05 -5.05 -8.30
N MET A 82 -6.31 -3.96 -8.19
CA MET A 82 -5.59 -3.41 -9.33
C MET A 82 -4.52 -4.38 -9.83
N CYS A 83 -4.61 -4.73 -11.10
CA CYS A 83 -3.56 -5.44 -11.83
C CYS A 83 -3.34 -4.69 -13.13
N ILE A 84 -2.20 -3.98 -13.22
CA ILE A 84 -1.86 -3.08 -14.32
C ILE A 84 -0.42 -3.39 -14.75
N PRO A 85 -0.20 -4.52 -15.45
CA PRO A 85 1.16 -5.00 -15.79
C PRO A 85 1.96 -4.00 -16.61
N GLU A 86 1.31 -3.20 -17.45
CA GLU A 86 1.92 -2.14 -18.26
C GLU A 86 2.56 -1.03 -17.42
N HIS A 87 2.06 -0.85 -16.17
CA HIS A 87 2.64 0.03 -15.17
C HIS A 87 3.38 -0.72 -14.06
N ARG A 88 3.53 -2.06 -14.18
CA ARG A 88 4.15 -2.93 -13.17
C ARG A 88 3.50 -2.78 -11.79
N ILE A 89 2.17 -2.82 -11.76
CA ILE A 89 1.36 -2.73 -10.53
C ILE A 89 0.57 -4.01 -10.35
N ILE A 90 0.58 -4.54 -9.12
CA ILE A 90 -0.31 -5.60 -8.68
C ILE A 90 -0.75 -5.38 -7.24
N CYS A 91 -2.05 -5.47 -6.97
CA CYS A 91 -2.62 -5.28 -5.64
C CYS A 91 -3.55 -6.44 -5.28
N SER A 92 -3.61 -6.75 -4.00
CA SER A 92 -4.47 -7.80 -3.46
C SER A 92 -5.39 -7.23 -2.37
N SER A 93 -6.65 -7.65 -2.40
CA SER A 93 -7.62 -7.34 -1.34
C SER A 93 -7.54 -8.29 -0.14
N ILE A 94 -6.67 -9.30 -0.20
CA ILE A 94 -6.53 -10.32 0.85
C ILE A 94 -5.45 -9.87 1.83
N VAL A 95 -5.79 -9.78 3.12
CA VAL A 95 -4.83 -9.49 4.20
C VAL A 95 -3.76 -10.59 4.21
N GLY A 96 -2.48 -10.20 4.16
CA GLY A 96 -1.36 -11.16 4.07
C GLY A 96 -1.19 -11.82 2.70
N GLY A 97 -2.03 -11.51 1.69
CA GLY A 97 -1.93 -12.16 0.37
C GLY A 97 -0.82 -11.60 -0.53
N ILE A 98 -0.56 -10.30 -0.47
CA ILE A 98 0.41 -9.66 -1.37
C ILE A 98 1.88 -10.01 -1.07
N PRO A 99 2.33 -10.28 0.18
CA PRO A 99 3.74 -10.54 0.45
C PRO A 99 4.33 -11.71 -0.35
N SER A 100 3.63 -12.84 -0.40
CA SER A 100 4.12 -14.02 -1.15
C SER A 100 4.17 -13.75 -2.66
N ILE A 101 3.21 -13.00 -3.21
CA ILE A 101 3.18 -12.61 -4.61
C ILE A 101 4.38 -11.69 -4.92
N ALA A 102 4.61 -10.68 -4.09
CA ALA A 102 5.73 -9.76 -4.24
C ALA A 102 7.10 -10.48 -4.16
N THR A 103 7.21 -11.47 -3.27
CA THR A 103 8.41 -12.31 -3.16
C THR A 103 8.67 -13.09 -4.45
N GLY A 104 7.62 -13.67 -5.05
CA GLY A 104 7.73 -14.38 -6.34
C GLY A 104 8.15 -13.45 -7.48
N ILE A 105 7.61 -12.23 -7.53
CA ILE A 105 8.02 -11.21 -8.51
C ILE A 105 9.49 -10.84 -8.30
N ALA A 106 9.91 -10.63 -7.04
CA ALA A 106 11.30 -10.28 -6.72
C ALA A 106 12.27 -11.41 -7.10
N TRP A 107 11.87 -12.67 -6.96
CA TRP A 107 12.64 -13.81 -7.49
C TRP A 107 12.79 -13.72 -9.00
N ALA A 108 11.70 -13.47 -9.72
CA ALA A 108 11.74 -13.35 -11.17
C ALA A 108 12.65 -12.21 -11.61
N GLU A 109 12.58 -11.05 -10.97
CA GLU A 109 13.46 -9.89 -11.28
C GLU A 109 14.93 -10.19 -10.94
N LYS A 110 15.21 -10.91 -9.86
CA LYS A 110 16.55 -11.38 -9.53
C LYS A 110 17.14 -12.30 -10.62
N LEU A 111 16.33 -13.25 -11.10
CA LEU A 111 16.75 -14.18 -12.15
C LEU A 111 16.99 -13.49 -13.51
N LYS A 112 16.19 -12.47 -13.84
CA LYS A 112 16.38 -11.68 -15.05
C LYS A 112 17.65 -10.82 -15.01
N SER A 113 18.11 -10.45 -13.83
CA SER A 113 19.32 -9.61 -13.62
C SER A 113 19.29 -8.25 -14.34
N GLU A 114 18.09 -7.69 -14.56
CA GLU A 114 17.89 -6.39 -15.23
C GLU A 114 18.03 -5.20 -14.28
N GLY A 115 18.23 -5.46 -12.99
CA GLY A 115 18.38 -4.41 -11.97
C GLY A 115 17.07 -3.75 -11.53
N ASN A 116 15.91 -4.32 -11.90
CA ASN A 116 14.61 -3.86 -11.45
C ASN A 116 14.38 -4.25 -9.97
N HIS A 117 13.54 -3.46 -9.28
CA HIS A 117 13.24 -3.65 -7.87
C HIS A 117 11.74 -3.86 -7.65
N VAL A 118 11.38 -4.44 -6.51
CA VAL A 118 9.99 -4.62 -6.07
C VAL A 118 9.76 -3.79 -4.81
N TRP A 119 8.72 -2.97 -4.82
CA TRP A 119 8.29 -2.17 -3.68
C TRP A 119 6.93 -2.69 -3.22
N CYS A 120 6.87 -3.27 -2.03
CA CYS A 120 5.67 -3.91 -1.53
C CYS A 120 5.08 -3.15 -0.34
N PHE A 121 3.96 -2.48 -0.56
CA PHE A 121 3.20 -1.75 0.44
C PHE A 121 2.26 -2.69 1.18
N VAL A 122 2.37 -2.74 2.49
CA VAL A 122 1.55 -3.59 3.37
C VAL A 122 1.05 -2.78 4.57
N GLY A 123 -0.22 -2.95 4.92
CA GLY A 123 -0.74 -2.38 6.16
C GLY A 123 -0.18 -3.10 7.40
N ASP A 124 -0.21 -2.43 8.54
CA ASP A 124 0.27 -2.91 9.84
C ASP A 124 -0.30 -4.28 10.24
N MET A 125 -1.59 -4.52 10.02
CA MET A 125 -2.21 -5.82 10.31
C MET A 125 -1.68 -6.92 9.38
N SER A 126 -1.46 -6.64 8.09
CA SER A 126 -0.85 -7.59 7.17
C SER A 126 0.60 -7.90 7.54
N ALA A 127 1.35 -6.88 7.97
CA ALA A 127 2.72 -7.04 8.43
C ALA A 127 2.84 -7.89 9.72
N ALA A 128 1.77 -7.98 10.52
CA ALA A 128 1.71 -8.84 11.69
C ALA A 128 1.42 -10.32 11.37
N THR A 129 1.12 -10.67 10.11
CA THR A 129 0.83 -12.06 9.73
C THR A 129 2.07 -12.92 9.61
N GLY A 130 1.92 -14.24 9.80
CA GLY A 130 2.97 -15.23 9.53
C GLY A 130 3.44 -15.18 8.07
N ALA A 131 2.51 -14.99 7.12
CA ALA A 131 2.81 -14.89 5.70
C ALA A 131 3.78 -13.73 5.38
N PHE A 132 3.60 -12.57 6.02
CA PHE A 132 4.56 -11.48 5.89
C PHE A 132 5.93 -11.84 6.50
N SER A 133 5.93 -12.39 7.72
CA SER A 133 7.18 -12.78 8.41
C SER A 133 8.01 -13.77 7.60
N GLU A 134 7.37 -14.75 6.98
CA GLU A 134 8.03 -15.72 6.09
C GLU A 134 8.58 -15.05 4.83
N ALA A 135 7.76 -14.27 4.13
CA ALA A 135 8.15 -13.56 2.91
C ALA A 135 9.32 -12.59 3.15
N TRP A 136 9.26 -11.82 4.24
CA TRP A 136 10.31 -10.89 4.63
C TRP A 136 11.63 -11.61 4.91
N ARG A 137 11.64 -12.63 5.79
CA ARG A 137 12.85 -13.39 6.13
C ARG A 137 13.44 -14.07 4.91
N TYR A 138 12.58 -14.67 4.09
CA TYR A 138 12.99 -15.31 2.84
C TYR A 138 13.65 -14.32 1.89
N SER A 139 13.11 -13.12 1.76
CA SER A 139 13.66 -12.07 0.91
C SER A 139 15.05 -11.60 1.35
N ILE A 140 15.29 -11.55 2.67
CA ILE A 140 16.62 -11.19 3.23
C ILE A 140 17.62 -12.30 2.95
N VAL A 141 17.31 -13.55 3.35
CA VAL A 141 18.22 -14.69 3.22
C VAL A 141 18.62 -14.91 1.76
N HIS A 142 17.68 -14.75 0.84
CA HIS A 142 17.94 -14.92 -0.60
C HIS A 142 18.38 -13.63 -1.30
N ASN A 143 18.61 -12.55 -0.54
CA ASN A 143 18.99 -11.24 -1.09
C ASN A 143 18.14 -10.84 -2.31
N LEU A 144 16.82 -10.90 -2.17
CA LEU A 144 15.90 -10.53 -3.26
C LEU A 144 15.85 -9.00 -3.43
N PRO A 145 15.67 -8.48 -4.65
CA PRO A 145 15.53 -7.04 -4.92
C PRO A 145 14.13 -6.56 -4.53
N ILE A 146 13.84 -6.51 -3.24
CA ILE A 146 12.55 -6.08 -2.70
C ILE A 146 12.75 -5.16 -1.48
N THR A 147 11.88 -4.16 -1.37
CA THR A 147 11.72 -3.32 -0.18
C THR A 147 10.28 -3.39 0.30
N TRP A 148 10.10 -3.62 1.56
CA TRP A 148 8.81 -3.68 2.24
C TRP A 148 8.48 -2.30 2.82
N ILE A 149 7.29 -1.78 2.52
CA ILE A 149 6.81 -0.50 3.05
C ILE A 149 5.61 -0.78 3.95
N ILE A 150 5.78 -0.55 5.24
CA ILE A 150 4.73 -0.77 6.23
C ILE A 150 4.00 0.55 6.46
N GLU A 151 2.72 0.57 6.11
CA GLU A 151 1.80 1.69 6.26
C GLU A 151 0.94 1.46 7.51
N ASP A 152 1.34 2.06 8.64
CA ASP A 152 0.68 1.84 9.93
C ASP A 152 -0.39 2.91 10.20
N ASN A 153 -1.65 2.53 10.07
CA ASN A 153 -2.79 3.34 10.53
C ASN A 153 -3.42 2.82 11.82
N GLY A 154 -2.79 1.86 12.48
CA GLY A 154 -3.19 1.29 13.76
C GLY A 154 -4.36 0.34 13.73
N LYS A 155 -4.92 0.01 12.55
CA LYS A 155 -6.08 -0.87 12.44
C LYS A 155 -6.23 -1.54 11.09
N SER A 156 -6.94 -2.66 11.07
CA SER A 156 -7.48 -3.27 9.85
C SER A 156 -8.98 -3.45 9.99
N VAL A 157 -9.72 -3.04 8.97
CA VAL A 157 -11.19 -2.90 9.04
C VAL A 157 -11.55 -2.00 10.23
N GLU A 158 -12.24 -2.48 11.22
CA GLU A 158 -12.53 -1.74 12.47
C GLU A 158 -11.74 -2.29 13.67
N THR A 159 -10.87 -3.29 13.45
CA THR A 159 -10.10 -3.93 14.53
C THR A 159 -8.77 -3.23 14.74
N PRO A 160 -8.50 -2.64 15.90
CA PRO A 160 -7.21 -2.07 16.25
C PRO A 160 -6.12 -3.16 16.25
N THR A 161 -5.00 -2.89 15.61
CA THR A 161 -3.87 -3.84 15.51
C THR A 161 -3.34 -4.21 16.89
N ARG A 162 -3.31 -3.27 17.82
CA ARG A 162 -2.88 -3.51 19.20
C ARG A 162 -3.80 -4.47 19.97
N GLU A 163 -5.10 -4.38 19.76
CA GLU A 163 -6.06 -5.29 20.43
C GLU A 163 -5.89 -6.72 19.90
N MET A 164 -5.64 -6.87 18.59
CA MET A 164 -5.48 -8.16 17.98
C MET A 164 -4.16 -8.85 18.37
N TRP A 165 -3.06 -8.10 18.41
CA TRP A 165 -1.71 -8.66 18.52
C TRP A 165 -0.99 -8.31 19.83
N GLY A 166 -1.59 -7.53 20.72
CA GLY A 166 -1.01 -7.14 22.01
C GLY A 166 0.12 -6.11 21.94
N PHE A 167 0.44 -5.57 20.74
CA PHE A 167 1.48 -4.54 20.54
C PHE A 167 1.06 -3.56 19.44
N ARG A 168 1.63 -2.36 19.45
CA ARG A 168 1.33 -1.32 18.45
C ARG A 168 1.78 -1.69 17.05
N HIS A 169 2.71 -2.64 16.96
CA HIS A 169 3.60 -2.75 15.84
C HIS A 169 4.06 -4.19 15.60
N PRO A 170 4.07 -4.69 14.37
CA PRO A 170 4.51 -6.04 14.06
C PRO A 170 5.97 -6.31 14.40
N ALA A 171 6.79 -5.26 14.47
CA ALA A 171 8.17 -5.35 14.91
C ALA A 171 8.39 -4.39 16.08
N ALA A 172 8.42 -4.88 17.31
CA ALA A 172 8.66 -4.10 18.53
C ALA A 172 9.93 -3.22 18.46
N THR A 173 10.88 -3.58 17.62
CA THR A 173 12.08 -2.82 17.29
C THR A 173 11.79 -1.47 16.64
N PHE A 174 10.68 -1.33 15.91
CA PHE A 174 10.38 -0.10 15.20
C PHE A 174 9.75 0.98 16.08
N ASP A 175 9.06 0.61 17.17
CA ASP A 175 8.46 1.62 18.07
C ASP A 175 9.52 2.58 18.60
N TYR A 176 10.68 2.05 19.02
CA TYR A 176 11.79 2.86 19.53
C TYR A 176 12.42 3.73 18.44
N ILE A 177 12.64 3.18 17.25
CA ILE A 177 13.26 3.91 16.13
C ILE A 177 12.29 4.98 15.62
N TYR A 178 10.99 4.67 15.56
CA TYR A 178 9.97 5.61 15.10
C TYR A 178 9.82 6.83 16.00
N GLU A 179 9.85 6.63 17.31
CA GLU A 179 9.76 7.74 18.29
C GLU A 179 10.88 8.76 18.16
N GLN A 180 12.00 8.38 17.50
CA GLN A 180 13.15 9.24 17.25
C GLN A 180 13.30 9.69 15.80
N SER A 181 12.34 9.38 14.94
CA SER A 181 12.37 9.72 13.51
C SER A 181 11.43 10.87 13.16
N ASP A 182 11.66 11.51 12.01
CA ASP A 182 10.79 12.55 11.42
C ASP A 182 9.53 11.95 10.75
N GLY A 183 8.99 10.85 11.28
CA GLY A 183 7.75 10.25 10.81
C GLY A 183 7.89 9.15 9.76
N ILE A 184 9.10 8.89 9.25
CA ILE A 184 9.39 7.76 8.37
C ILE A 184 10.72 7.11 8.78
N VAL A 185 10.74 5.80 8.90
CA VAL A 185 11.93 5.01 9.25
C VAL A 185 12.41 4.23 8.05
N TRP A 186 13.70 4.34 7.74
CA TRP A 186 14.39 3.63 6.68
C TRP A 186 15.32 2.58 7.29
N ASP A 187 14.88 1.34 7.32
CA ASP A 187 15.70 0.20 7.80
C ASP A 187 16.26 -0.56 6.59
N THR A 188 17.30 0.00 5.99
CA THR A 188 17.94 -0.55 4.79
C THR A 188 18.50 -1.96 4.97
N PRO A 189 19.18 -2.32 6.09
CA PRO A 189 19.64 -3.69 6.31
C PRO A 189 18.51 -4.72 6.29
N ASN A 190 17.36 -4.37 6.84
CA ASN A 190 16.17 -5.24 6.86
C ASN A 190 15.25 -5.05 5.66
N LYS A 191 15.66 -4.23 4.68
CA LYS A 191 14.87 -3.94 3.47
C LYS A 191 13.47 -3.44 3.78
N MET A 192 13.34 -2.56 4.77
CA MET A 192 12.06 -2.12 5.30
C MET A 192 12.00 -0.60 5.42
N ILE A 193 10.83 -0.06 5.09
CA ILE A 193 10.45 1.32 5.35
C ILE A 193 9.18 1.26 6.19
N TYR A 194 9.09 2.11 7.20
CA TYR A 194 7.93 2.16 8.07
C TYR A 194 7.50 3.60 8.30
N TYR A 195 6.19 3.83 8.27
CA TYR A 195 5.61 5.10 8.69
C TYR A 195 4.24 4.92 9.33
N ARG A 196 3.88 5.87 10.20
CA ARG A 196 2.55 5.97 10.80
C ARG A 196 1.77 7.11 10.17
N TYR A 197 0.47 6.90 10.07
CA TYR A 197 -0.45 7.95 9.65
C TYR A 197 -1.83 7.76 10.26
N THR A 198 -2.66 8.80 10.19
CA THR A 198 -4.05 8.72 10.64
C THR A 198 -4.97 8.97 9.45
N ASN A 199 -5.74 7.96 9.07
CA ASN A 199 -6.83 8.13 8.11
C ASN A 199 -8.07 8.59 8.89
N ASN A 200 -8.33 9.89 8.89
CA ASN A 200 -9.44 10.53 9.59
C ASN A 200 -10.47 11.19 8.67
N LYS A 201 -10.20 11.25 7.37
CA LYS A 201 -11.11 11.85 6.39
C LYS A 201 -12.18 10.89 5.90
N PHE A 202 -11.82 9.63 5.70
CA PHE A 202 -12.71 8.61 5.17
C PHE A 202 -12.87 7.47 6.18
N PRO A 203 -14.02 6.75 6.19
CA PRO A 203 -14.17 5.53 6.95
C PRO A 203 -13.22 4.45 6.41
N HIS A 204 -13.10 3.33 7.13
CA HIS A 204 -12.26 2.22 6.69
C HIS A 204 -12.61 1.76 5.27
N ALA A 205 -13.90 1.63 4.97
CA ALA A 205 -14.43 1.30 3.65
C ALA A 205 -15.54 2.28 3.24
N GLY A 206 -15.64 2.55 1.94
CA GLY A 206 -16.59 3.53 1.40
C GLY A 206 -16.12 4.96 1.60
N ALA A 207 -17.06 5.89 1.57
CA ALA A 207 -16.79 7.33 1.59
C ALA A 207 -17.68 8.11 2.57
N GLY A 208 -18.17 7.46 3.62
CA GLY A 208 -18.95 8.09 4.69
C GLY A 208 -20.46 7.94 4.55
N MET A 209 -20.97 7.53 3.40
CA MET A 209 -22.39 7.20 3.19
C MET A 209 -22.57 5.70 2.93
N ARG A 210 -23.64 5.11 3.46
CA ARG A 210 -23.99 3.73 3.15
C ARG A 210 -24.60 3.67 1.76
N VAL A 211 -23.98 2.93 0.85
CA VAL A 211 -24.47 2.66 -0.49
C VAL A 211 -24.94 1.21 -0.56
N GLN A 212 -26.11 0.99 -1.18
CA GLN A 212 -26.59 -0.35 -1.53
C GLN A 212 -26.20 -0.64 -2.98
N PHE A 213 -25.66 -1.82 -3.21
CA PHE A 213 -25.23 -2.28 -4.53
C PHE A 213 -26.31 -3.12 -5.19
#